data_fe33d07480e8773c832dcf4a54da4fed
#
_entry.id   fe33d07480e8773c832dcf4a54da4fed
#
_cell.length_a   1.000
_cell.length_b   1.000
_cell.length_c   1.000
_cell.angle_alpha   90.00
_cell.angle_beta   90.00
_cell.angle_gamma   90.00
#
_symmetry.space_group_name_H-M   'P 1'
#
loop_
_entity.id
_entity.type
_entity.pdbx_description
1 polymer ?
#
loop_
_entity_poly.entity_id
_entity_poly.type
_entity_poly.pdbx_seq_one_letter_code
_entity_poly.pdbx_strand_id
1 'polypeptide(L)'
;MKEFFYRPNNAWVGDVIPYYEDNEFKLFYLHGWRENYREGLDHGWHLIGTSDFCDYREYGACKILGGTGHVLKVENIYHLFYCIFPEGKQLVCHATGTDLMNWTTIPEDTFSADNLIYELSDWRDPFVFWNEEEGQYWMILAAMAKGASNRKGCVALLTSQDLKKWTCREPLYAPNIHVGAHECPDLFQMGDWWYLVYSNYTDRFATFYRMSRSLNGPWITPKVDTFDGRAFYAAKSVSDGRNRYLFGWNPTKNDDLFGWNPLKHPGKDYDTWDWGGNLVVHEIIQRPDGTLAVKVPDSVNAAFAVEQPLHVDGITGTWTSSALDEHVCESPYAFAASLTQEELPDRCKVSLDIRFSGLTQGAGVMLRAGEGLDDAYYVTLEPQRNRVTFRGPIMQSEEGGKTFPYEVELERPIELLPDRYHELLIFIDGSICEIYINGEVAISARMYDIERGKLGLFVSQGNAQFKHVRVETVRGGSDVI
;
A
#
# COMPACT_ATOMS: atom_id res chain seq x y z
N MET A 1 19.11 -0.11 13.52
CA MET A 1 19.07 -0.78 12.19
C MET A 1 17.98 -0.08 11.41
N LYS A 2 18.21 0.31 10.14
CA LYS A 2 17.15 0.95 9.34
C LYS A 2 15.99 -0.01 9.13
N GLU A 3 14.78 0.52 9.20
CA GLU A 3 13.53 -0.25 9.10
C GLU A 3 12.62 0.44 8.08
N PHE A 4 12.55 -0.08 6.84
CA PHE A 4 11.83 0.55 5.74
C PHE A 4 10.33 0.22 5.73
N PHE A 5 9.99 -0.92 6.30
CA PHE A 5 8.64 -1.45 6.37
C PHE A 5 8.30 -1.72 7.83
N TYR A 6 8.10 -0.65 8.58
CA TYR A 6 7.91 -0.72 10.03
C TYR A 6 6.84 -1.72 10.43
N ARG A 7 7.15 -2.46 11.48
CA ARG A 7 6.24 -3.36 12.18
C ARG A 7 6.57 -3.37 13.67
N PRO A 8 5.59 -3.18 14.56
CA PRO A 8 5.83 -3.29 15.98
C PRO A 8 6.22 -4.72 16.38
N ASN A 9 6.98 -4.88 17.45
CA ASN A 9 7.35 -6.18 17.96
C ASN A 9 6.10 -7.01 18.34
N ASN A 10 6.01 -8.24 17.84
CA ASN A 10 4.91 -9.18 18.10
C ASN A 10 3.52 -8.67 17.74
N ALA A 11 3.40 -7.71 16.84
CA ALA A 11 2.14 -7.19 16.39
C ALA A 11 2.24 -6.67 14.94
N TRP A 12 1.14 -6.13 14.41
CA TRP A 12 1.04 -5.63 13.04
C TRP A 12 0.53 -4.20 13.04
N VAL A 13 0.90 -3.46 12.01
CA VAL A 13 0.34 -2.14 11.72
C VAL A 13 -1.01 -2.32 11.04
N GLY A 14 -2.06 -1.80 11.64
CA GLY A 14 -3.35 -1.57 11.00
C GLY A 14 -3.48 -0.10 10.60
N ASP A 15 -4.64 0.31 10.17
CA ASP A 15 -4.99 1.61 9.60
C ASP A 15 -4.15 2.77 10.12
N VAL A 16 -3.36 3.36 9.23
CA VAL A 16 -2.43 4.43 9.57
C VAL A 16 -3.12 5.79 9.48
N ILE A 17 -2.94 6.60 10.51
CA ILE A 17 -3.48 7.95 10.60
C ILE A 17 -2.30 8.92 10.66
N PRO A 18 -1.88 9.46 9.51
CA PRO A 18 -0.71 10.33 9.45
C PRO A 18 -1.02 11.77 9.87
N TYR A 19 -0.08 12.35 10.60
CA TYR A 19 -0.05 13.75 10.96
C TYR A 19 1.38 14.29 10.82
N TYR A 20 1.57 15.53 10.36
CA TYR A 20 2.89 16.11 10.17
C TYR A 20 3.04 17.39 10.98
N GLU A 21 4.06 17.42 11.81
CA GLU A 21 4.41 18.58 12.63
C GLU A 21 5.90 18.53 12.99
N ASP A 22 6.52 19.69 13.16
CA ASP A 22 7.92 19.84 13.60
C ASP A 22 8.94 19.02 12.77
N ASN A 23 8.75 18.97 11.46
CA ASN A 23 9.55 18.20 10.50
C ASN A 23 9.58 16.69 10.77
N GLU A 24 8.54 16.16 11.39
CA GLU A 24 8.38 14.73 11.65
C GLU A 24 6.98 14.26 11.27
N PHE A 25 6.91 13.15 10.58
CA PHE A 25 5.67 12.43 10.35
C PHE A 25 5.32 11.65 11.62
N LYS A 26 4.22 12.04 12.25
CA LYS A 26 3.60 11.38 13.39
C LYS A 26 2.56 10.40 12.85
N LEU A 27 2.86 9.14 12.92
CA LEU A 27 2.01 8.09 12.35
C LEU A 27 1.33 7.34 13.49
N PHE A 28 0.05 7.66 13.69
CA PHE A 28 -0.78 6.81 14.53
C PHE A 28 -1.18 5.58 13.72
N TYR A 29 -1.33 4.45 14.39
CA TYR A 29 -1.78 3.21 13.76
C TYR A 29 -2.55 2.35 14.76
N LEU A 30 -3.42 1.49 14.22
CA LEU A 30 -4.09 0.49 15.02
C LEU A 30 -3.14 -0.68 15.27
N HIS A 31 -2.87 -0.96 16.53
CA HIS A 31 -1.94 -1.99 16.93
C HIS A 31 -2.60 -3.37 16.90
N GLY A 32 -2.23 -4.20 15.91
CA GLY A 32 -2.85 -5.50 15.67
C GLY A 32 -2.15 -6.65 16.43
N TRP A 33 -2.69 -7.07 17.56
CA TRP A 33 -2.15 -8.13 18.41
C TRP A 33 -2.51 -9.56 17.99
N ARG A 34 -2.80 -9.83 16.75
CA ARG A 34 -3.37 -11.10 16.28
C ARG A 34 -2.77 -12.36 16.88
N GLU A 35 -1.43 -12.43 16.96
CA GLU A 35 -0.72 -13.62 17.46
C GLU A 35 -0.56 -13.64 18.98
N ASN A 36 -0.67 -12.49 19.62
CA ASN A 36 -0.37 -12.27 21.02
C ASN A 36 -1.51 -11.58 21.77
N TYR A 37 -2.76 -11.76 21.32
CA TYR A 37 -3.89 -11.17 22.01
C TYR A 37 -3.87 -11.60 23.49
N ARG A 38 -3.77 -10.62 24.37
CA ARG A 38 -3.87 -10.80 25.81
C ARG A 38 -4.88 -9.82 26.36
N GLU A 39 -5.80 -10.31 27.15
CA GLU A 39 -6.74 -9.47 27.88
C GLU A 39 -5.98 -8.45 28.74
N GLY A 40 -6.34 -7.18 28.66
CA GLY A 40 -5.71 -6.09 29.41
C GLY A 40 -4.47 -5.46 28.79
N LEU A 41 -4.03 -5.87 27.56
CA LEU A 41 -3.02 -5.14 26.82
C LEU A 41 -3.60 -3.87 26.17
N ASP A 42 -2.74 -2.87 25.98
CA ASP A 42 -3.08 -1.63 25.29
C ASP A 42 -3.40 -1.93 23.81
N HIS A 43 -4.67 -2.18 23.54
CA HIS A 43 -5.21 -2.22 22.18
C HIS A 43 -5.56 -0.81 21.76
N GLY A 44 -5.54 -0.56 20.45
CA GLY A 44 -5.96 0.70 19.89
C GLY A 44 -4.80 1.49 19.28
N TRP A 45 -4.81 2.79 19.48
CA TRP A 45 -3.88 3.67 18.80
C TRP A 45 -2.49 3.68 19.45
N HIS A 46 -1.47 3.43 18.63
CA HIS A 46 -0.07 3.63 18.95
C HIS A 46 0.51 4.72 18.05
N LEU A 47 1.58 5.35 18.50
CA LEU A 47 2.25 6.42 17.79
C LEU A 47 3.71 6.07 17.52
N ILE A 48 4.12 6.26 16.27
CA ILE A 48 5.52 6.30 15.85
C ILE A 48 5.82 7.62 15.14
N GLY A 49 7.09 7.97 15.06
CA GLY A 49 7.56 9.14 14.34
C GLY A 49 8.70 8.79 13.39
N THR A 50 8.77 9.48 12.26
CA THR A 50 9.87 9.38 11.30
C THR A 50 10.04 10.69 10.54
N SER A 51 11.27 10.98 10.13
CA SER A 51 11.57 12.10 9.24
C SER A 51 12.08 11.65 7.87
N ASP A 52 12.34 10.35 7.69
CA ASP A 52 13.00 9.82 6.50
C ASP A 52 12.47 8.47 6.01
N PHE A 53 11.46 7.89 6.68
CA PHE A 53 10.86 6.58 6.36
C PHE A 53 11.86 5.40 6.40
N CYS A 54 13.00 5.61 7.04
CA CYS A 54 14.06 4.60 7.19
C CYS A 54 14.35 4.30 8.66
N ASP A 55 14.11 5.28 9.51
CA ASP A 55 14.29 5.16 10.95
C ASP A 55 13.01 5.61 11.65
N TYR A 56 12.50 4.79 12.55
CA TYR A 56 11.26 5.05 13.28
C TYR A 56 11.51 5.14 14.77
N ARG A 57 10.91 6.15 15.39
CA ARG A 57 10.89 6.32 16.83
C ARG A 57 9.54 5.89 17.37
N GLU A 58 9.52 4.93 18.27
CA GLU A 58 8.30 4.52 18.97
C GLU A 58 7.99 5.49 20.12
N TYR A 59 6.78 6.02 20.14
CA TYR A 59 6.23 6.80 21.25
C TYR A 59 5.37 5.92 22.16
N GLY A 60 4.78 4.85 21.62
CA GLY A 60 3.97 3.87 22.33
C GLY A 60 2.47 4.08 22.24
N ALA A 61 1.73 3.49 23.18
CA ALA A 61 0.27 3.50 23.20
C ALA A 61 -0.30 4.87 23.62
N CYS A 62 -1.28 5.35 22.88
CA CYS A 62 -1.98 6.62 23.14
C CYS A 62 -3.18 6.48 24.08
N LYS A 63 -3.47 5.28 24.58
CA LYS A 63 -4.62 4.94 25.46
C LYS A 63 -6.00 5.27 24.88
N ILE A 64 -6.09 5.38 23.56
CA ILE A 64 -7.35 5.47 22.82
C ILE A 64 -7.72 4.09 22.30
N LEU A 65 -8.87 3.61 22.73
CA LEU A 65 -9.44 2.33 22.29
C LEU A 65 -10.51 2.59 21.24
N GLY A 66 -10.29 2.14 20.02
CA GLY A 66 -11.24 2.33 18.92
C GLY A 66 -10.64 2.01 17.56
N GLY A 67 -11.46 2.19 16.55
CA GLY A 67 -11.06 2.09 15.16
C GLY A 67 -10.39 3.36 14.66
N THR A 68 -10.22 3.43 13.37
CA THR A 68 -9.47 4.50 12.71
C THR A 68 -10.15 5.88 12.80
N GLY A 69 -9.44 6.93 12.43
CA GLY A 69 -9.94 8.30 12.53
C GLY A 69 -8.97 9.34 11.95
N HIS A 70 -8.93 10.51 12.59
CA HIS A 70 -8.12 11.65 12.17
C HIS A 70 -7.71 12.52 13.34
N VAL A 71 -6.53 13.13 13.24
CA VAL A 71 -6.01 14.13 14.17
C VAL A 71 -5.86 15.46 13.44
N LEU A 72 -6.35 16.54 14.06
CA LEU A 72 -6.11 17.91 13.60
C LEU A 72 -5.76 18.80 14.79
N LYS A 73 -5.06 19.88 14.52
CA LYS A 73 -4.73 20.90 15.53
C LYS A 73 -5.50 22.18 15.23
N VAL A 74 -6.19 22.68 16.24
CA VAL A 74 -6.86 23.98 16.19
C VAL A 74 -6.28 24.83 17.31
N GLU A 75 -5.66 25.95 16.94
CA GLU A 75 -4.87 26.75 17.86
C GLU A 75 -3.78 25.92 18.57
N ASN A 76 -3.91 25.70 19.88
CA ASN A 76 -2.96 24.91 20.67
C ASN A 76 -3.56 23.59 21.20
N ILE A 77 -4.70 23.17 20.66
CA ILE A 77 -5.40 21.96 21.06
C ILE A 77 -5.40 20.98 19.90
N TYR A 78 -5.00 19.75 20.17
CA TYR A 78 -5.18 18.63 19.25
C TYR A 78 -6.57 18.03 19.46
N HIS A 79 -7.26 17.79 18.35
CA HIS A 79 -8.55 17.13 18.29
C HIS A 79 -8.37 15.79 17.59
N LEU A 80 -8.85 14.72 18.23
CA LEU A 80 -8.83 13.40 17.71
C LEU A 80 -10.25 12.91 17.54
N PHE A 81 -10.64 12.60 16.31
CA PHE A 81 -11.90 11.95 15.97
C PHE A 81 -11.64 10.50 15.62
N TYR A 82 -12.37 9.57 16.20
CA TYR A 82 -12.19 8.14 16.03
C TYR A 82 -13.53 7.42 16.17
N CYS A 83 -13.56 6.12 15.87
CA CYS A 83 -14.78 5.34 16.01
C CYS A 83 -14.66 4.25 17.07
N ILE A 84 -15.81 3.89 17.67
CA ILE A 84 -15.95 2.76 18.59
C ILE A 84 -17.11 1.89 18.15
N PHE A 85 -17.13 0.63 18.63
CA PHE A 85 -18.07 -0.41 18.19
C PHE A 85 -18.85 -1.06 19.33
N PRO A 86 -19.54 -0.29 20.21
CA PRO A 86 -20.27 -0.87 21.34
C PRO A 86 -21.49 -1.65 20.84
N GLU A 87 -21.63 -2.91 21.28
CA GLU A 87 -22.78 -3.76 20.99
C GLU A 87 -23.18 -3.81 19.48
N GLY A 88 -22.18 -3.80 18.59
CA GLY A 88 -22.40 -3.83 17.15
C GLY A 88 -22.85 -2.50 16.52
N LYS A 89 -22.95 -1.43 17.31
CA LYS A 89 -23.15 -0.06 16.79
C LYS A 89 -21.82 0.56 16.43
N GLN A 90 -21.87 1.50 15.49
CA GLN A 90 -20.69 2.29 15.12
C GLN A 90 -20.93 3.75 15.50
N LEU A 91 -20.05 4.30 16.32
CA LEU A 91 -20.16 5.66 16.85
C LEU A 91 -18.87 6.42 16.58
N VAL A 92 -19.00 7.69 16.20
CA VAL A 92 -17.87 8.62 16.13
C VAL A 92 -17.69 9.28 17.50
N CYS A 93 -16.46 9.28 17.97
CA CYS A 93 -16.05 9.87 19.24
C CYS A 93 -15.09 11.03 19.02
N HIS A 94 -15.01 11.91 20.03
CA HIS A 94 -14.11 13.05 20.07
C HIS A 94 -13.23 12.97 21.32
N ALA A 95 -11.95 13.28 21.17
CA ALA A 95 -11.03 13.50 22.28
C ALA A 95 -10.17 14.73 21.98
N THR A 96 -9.65 15.37 23.04
CA THR A 96 -8.73 16.50 22.93
C THR A 96 -7.47 16.27 23.73
N GLY A 97 -6.39 16.92 23.34
CA GLY A 97 -5.11 16.86 24.03
C GLY A 97 -4.29 18.12 23.82
N THR A 98 -3.31 18.34 24.69
CA THR A 98 -2.28 19.37 24.53
C THR A 98 -1.00 18.82 23.92
N ASP A 99 -0.96 17.51 23.75
CA ASP A 99 0.08 16.76 23.05
C ASP A 99 -0.56 15.57 22.31
N LEU A 100 0.25 14.83 21.54
CA LEU A 100 -0.22 13.73 20.71
C LEU A 100 -0.32 12.37 21.43
N MET A 101 0.01 12.31 22.73
CA MET A 101 0.02 11.07 23.52
C MET A 101 -1.07 11.02 24.59
N ASN A 102 -1.43 12.18 25.15
CA ASN A 102 -2.35 12.27 26.29
C ASN A 102 -3.68 12.87 25.83
N TRP A 103 -4.70 12.03 25.80
CA TRP A 103 -6.01 12.38 25.28
C TRP A 103 -7.08 12.37 26.38
N THR A 104 -7.95 13.35 26.34
CA THR A 104 -9.16 13.42 27.17
C THR A 104 -10.38 13.18 26.28
N THR A 105 -11.07 12.09 26.45
CA THR A 105 -12.32 11.78 25.72
C THR A 105 -13.45 12.74 26.14
N ILE A 106 -14.31 13.09 25.20
CA ILE A 106 -15.47 13.97 25.41
C ILE A 106 -16.74 13.16 25.06
N PRO A 107 -17.31 12.42 26.03
CA PRO A 107 -18.43 11.51 25.76
C PRO A 107 -19.67 12.20 25.21
N GLU A 108 -19.91 13.47 25.56
CA GLU A 108 -21.03 14.28 25.08
C GLU A 108 -20.95 14.63 23.60
N ASP A 109 -19.77 14.55 23.00
CA ASP A 109 -19.56 14.77 21.56
C ASP A 109 -19.68 13.47 20.75
N THR A 110 -20.04 12.34 21.38
CA THR A 110 -20.22 11.05 20.70
C THR A 110 -21.55 11.00 19.96
N PHE A 111 -21.54 10.57 18.70
CA PHE A 111 -22.74 10.51 17.87
C PHE A 111 -22.76 9.33 16.89
N SER A 112 -23.94 8.98 16.41
CA SER A 112 -24.20 7.97 15.38
C SER A 112 -24.69 8.61 14.09
N ALA A 113 -24.89 7.77 13.06
CA ALA A 113 -25.48 8.19 11.79
C ALA A 113 -26.90 8.78 11.96
N ASP A 114 -27.23 9.76 11.14
CA ASP A 114 -28.63 10.18 10.94
C ASP A 114 -29.34 9.11 10.08
N ASN A 115 -30.25 8.37 10.70
CA ASN A 115 -30.96 7.27 10.07
C ASN A 115 -31.94 7.71 8.97
N LEU A 116 -32.11 8.98 8.70
CA LEU A 116 -32.87 9.47 7.56
C LEU A 116 -32.03 9.45 6.27
N ILE A 117 -30.74 9.69 6.37
CA ILE A 117 -29.81 9.81 5.23
C ILE A 117 -28.93 8.56 5.10
N TYR A 118 -28.43 8.03 6.21
CA TYR A 118 -27.46 6.94 6.25
C TYR A 118 -28.00 5.70 6.98
N GLU A 119 -27.43 4.53 6.67
CA GLU A 119 -27.64 3.33 7.47
C GLU A 119 -26.88 3.42 8.81
N LEU A 120 -27.33 2.69 9.81
CA LEU A 120 -26.68 2.67 11.14
C LEU A 120 -25.50 1.67 11.22
N SER A 121 -25.34 0.81 10.21
CA SER A 121 -24.38 -0.30 10.24
C SER A 121 -22.95 0.12 10.02
N ASP A 122 -22.71 1.10 9.16
CA ASP A 122 -21.38 1.56 8.78
C ASP A 122 -21.28 3.06 9.03
N TRP A 123 -20.50 3.44 10.06
CA TRP A 123 -20.35 4.83 10.49
C TRP A 123 -19.01 4.98 11.19
N ARG A 124 -17.90 5.07 10.40
CA ARG A 124 -16.55 4.98 10.93
C ARG A 124 -15.53 5.78 10.11
N ASP A 125 -14.29 5.79 10.57
CA ASP A 125 -13.13 6.35 9.90
C ASP A 125 -13.24 7.85 9.61
N PRO A 126 -13.60 8.70 10.60
CA PRO A 126 -13.77 10.12 10.37
C PRO A 126 -12.46 10.78 9.91
N PHE A 127 -12.58 11.73 8.98
CA PHE A 127 -11.55 12.65 8.55
C PHE A 127 -12.10 14.07 8.62
N VAL A 128 -11.43 14.98 9.33
CA VAL A 128 -11.94 16.32 9.64
C VAL A 128 -10.98 17.39 9.15
N PHE A 129 -11.51 18.43 8.52
CA PHE A 129 -10.72 19.56 8.05
C PHE A 129 -11.56 20.86 8.06
N TRP A 130 -10.90 21.99 8.03
CA TRP A 130 -11.53 23.29 7.84
C TRP A 130 -11.81 23.54 6.35
N ASN A 131 -13.04 23.83 6.00
CA ASN A 131 -13.42 24.23 4.65
C ASN A 131 -13.42 25.76 4.57
N GLU A 132 -12.41 26.31 3.92
CA GLU A 132 -12.25 27.77 3.74
C GLU A 132 -13.39 28.41 2.94
N GLU A 133 -13.95 27.70 1.96
CA GLU A 133 -15.02 28.23 1.09
C GLU A 133 -16.32 28.43 1.87
N GLU A 134 -16.62 27.53 2.81
CA GLU A 134 -17.85 27.58 3.60
C GLU A 134 -17.66 28.16 5.01
N GLY A 135 -16.41 28.37 5.44
CA GLY A 135 -16.09 28.90 6.76
C GLY A 135 -16.57 28.00 7.89
N GLN A 136 -16.43 26.67 7.74
CA GLN A 136 -16.84 25.69 8.72
C GLN A 136 -16.02 24.39 8.59
N TYR A 137 -16.02 23.59 9.65
CA TYR A 137 -15.42 22.26 9.61
C TYR A 137 -16.27 21.30 8.81
N TRP A 138 -15.61 20.49 8.00
CA TRP A 138 -16.19 19.34 7.35
C TRP A 138 -15.64 18.08 7.99
N MET A 139 -16.51 17.10 8.19
CA MET A 139 -16.13 15.72 8.49
C MET A 139 -16.64 14.82 7.37
N ILE A 140 -15.74 14.03 6.83
CA ILE A 140 -16.10 12.94 5.93
C ILE A 140 -15.83 11.61 6.61
N LEU A 141 -16.62 10.59 6.33
CA LEU A 141 -16.43 9.28 6.93
C LEU A 141 -17.03 8.16 6.07
N ALA A 142 -16.62 6.94 6.36
CA ALA A 142 -17.12 5.73 5.73
C ALA A 142 -18.57 5.48 6.15
N ALA A 143 -19.46 5.36 5.18
CA ALA A 143 -20.88 5.17 5.45
C ALA A 143 -21.59 4.35 4.37
N MET A 144 -22.85 4.01 4.65
CA MET A 144 -23.79 3.43 3.73
C MET A 144 -24.97 4.39 3.55
N ALA A 145 -25.22 4.85 2.33
CA ALA A 145 -26.35 5.73 2.04
C ALA A 145 -27.68 4.98 2.08
N LYS A 146 -28.78 5.66 2.44
CA LYS A 146 -30.11 5.09 2.28
C LYS A 146 -30.45 4.88 0.80
N GLY A 147 -31.14 3.81 0.48
CA GLY A 147 -31.54 3.51 -0.90
C GLY A 147 -31.99 2.08 -1.10
N ALA A 148 -32.55 1.80 -2.26
CA ALA A 148 -33.07 0.47 -2.61
C ALA A 148 -31.99 -0.52 -3.08
N SER A 149 -30.86 -0.03 -3.55
CA SER A 149 -29.74 -0.86 -4.00
C SER A 149 -28.94 -1.41 -2.81
N ASN A 150 -28.33 -2.57 -2.98
CA ASN A 150 -27.31 -3.07 -2.04
C ASN A 150 -25.93 -2.39 -2.25
N ARG A 151 -25.76 -1.66 -3.33
CA ARG A 151 -24.54 -0.88 -3.61
C ARG A 151 -24.67 0.51 -3.00
N LYS A 152 -24.54 0.57 -1.69
CA LYS A 152 -24.80 1.76 -0.85
C LYS A 152 -23.55 2.43 -0.31
N GLY A 153 -22.36 1.85 -0.55
CA GLY A 153 -21.09 2.39 -0.08
C GLY A 153 -20.91 3.84 -0.52
N CYS A 154 -20.64 4.71 0.44
CA CYS A 154 -20.46 6.13 0.21
C CYS A 154 -19.46 6.76 1.17
N VAL A 155 -19.04 7.98 0.86
CA VAL A 155 -18.39 8.90 1.79
C VAL A 155 -19.43 9.89 2.27
N ALA A 156 -19.77 9.82 3.55
CA ALA A 156 -20.70 10.73 4.19
C ALA A 156 -20.06 12.13 4.34
N LEU A 157 -20.93 13.15 4.50
CA LEU A 157 -20.53 14.52 4.79
C LEU A 157 -21.29 15.05 5.99
N LEU A 158 -20.56 15.66 6.92
CA LEU A 158 -21.09 16.42 8.05
C LEU A 158 -20.38 17.75 8.14
N THR A 159 -21.08 18.73 8.71
CA THR A 159 -20.55 20.07 8.91
C THR A 159 -20.70 20.52 10.36
N SER A 160 -19.75 21.33 10.84
CA SER A 160 -19.75 21.90 12.21
C SER A 160 -19.07 23.27 12.25
N GLN A 161 -19.54 24.12 13.16
CA GLN A 161 -18.89 25.40 13.45
C GLN A 161 -17.91 25.31 14.64
N ASP A 162 -18.04 24.26 15.47
CA ASP A 162 -17.40 24.22 16.79
C ASP A 162 -16.69 22.87 17.09
N LEU A 163 -16.62 21.93 16.11
CA LEU A 163 -16.08 20.58 16.26
C LEU A 163 -16.85 19.68 17.25
N LYS A 164 -17.97 20.15 17.79
CA LYS A 164 -18.77 19.43 18.81
C LYS A 164 -20.11 18.99 18.25
N LYS A 165 -20.82 19.90 17.61
CA LYS A 165 -22.13 19.63 17.03
C LYS A 165 -22.03 19.47 15.52
N TRP A 166 -22.36 18.30 15.05
CA TRP A 166 -22.28 17.92 13.65
C TRP A 166 -23.66 17.83 13.01
N THR A 167 -23.80 18.41 11.84
CA THR A 167 -25.01 18.33 11.02
C THR A 167 -24.74 17.42 9.84
N CYS A 168 -25.46 16.31 9.73
CA CYS A 168 -25.41 15.42 8.58
C CYS A 168 -25.93 16.13 7.34
N ARG A 169 -25.24 15.90 6.23
CA ARG A 169 -25.57 16.39 4.88
C ARG A 169 -25.75 15.18 3.94
N GLU A 170 -26.20 15.44 2.72
CA GLU A 170 -26.13 14.43 1.67
C GLU A 170 -24.69 13.96 1.47
N PRO A 171 -24.46 12.70 1.05
CA PRO A 171 -23.13 12.17 0.88
C PRO A 171 -22.25 13.03 -0.05
N LEU A 172 -20.99 13.24 0.32
CA LEU A 172 -20.00 13.86 -0.57
C LEU A 172 -19.78 13.03 -1.85
N TYR A 173 -19.80 11.70 -1.68
CA TYR A 173 -19.61 10.77 -2.80
C TYR A 173 -20.41 9.48 -2.57
N ALA A 174 -21.43 9.27 -3.39
CA ALA A 174 -22.29 8.08 -3.34
C ALA A 174 -22.54 7.55 -4.76
N PRO A 175 -21.56 6.90 -5.38
CA PRO A 175 -21.60 6.50 -6.79
C PRO A 175 -22.45 5.26 -7.06
N ASN A 176 -22.93 4.56 -6.03
CA ASN A 176 -23.67 3.30 -6.12
C ASN A 176 -22.92 2.17 -6.85
N ILE A 177 -21.61 2.10 -6.68
CA ILE A 177 -20.75 1.08 -7.32
C ILE A 177 -20.29 -0.02 -6.38
N HIS A 178 -20.14 0.27 -5.06
CA HIS A 178 -19.63 -0.70 -4.09
C HIS A 178 -20.71 -1.15 -3.10
N VAL A 179 -20.65 -2.42 -2.71
CA VAL A 179 -21.54 -3.00 -1.70
C VAL A 179 -21.12 -2.56 -0.30
N GLY A 180 -19.81 -2.51 0.01
CA GLY A 180 -19.27 -2.06 1.29
C GLY A 180 -19.03 -0.55 1.33
N ALA A 181 -18.91 -0.02 2.53
CA ALA A 181 -18.58 1.38 2.79
C ALA A 181 -17.23 1.78 2.14
N HIS A 182 -17.06 3.07 1.89
CA HIS A 182 -15.80 3.63 1.43
C HIS A 182 -14.92 3.96 2.65
N GLU A 183 -14.09 3.00 3.04
CA GLU A 183 -13.30 3.02 4.27
C GLU A 183 -12.14 4.00 4.23
N CYS A 184 -11.72 4.46 5.40
CA CYS A 184 -10.55 5.31 5.59
C CYS A 184 -10.50 6.51 4.64
N PRO A 185 -11.59 7.29 4.48
CA PRO A 185 -11.58 8.40 3.55
C PRO A 185 -10.53 9.44 3.94
N ASP A 186 -9.91 10.03 2.90
CA ASP A 186 -8.95 11.11 2.98
C ASP A 186 -9.23 12.11 1.87
N LEU A 187 -9.01 13.39 2.12
CA LEU A 187 -9.32 14.45 1.19
C LEU A 187 -8.24 15.51 1.19
N PHE A 188 -7.71 15.83 0.02
CA PHE A 188 -6.67 16.85 -0.11
C PHE A 188 -6.70 17.56 -1.46
N GLN A 189 -6.03 18.69 -1.52
CA GLN A 189 -5.79 19.44 -2.75
C GLN A 189 -4.32 19.35 -3.17
N MET A 190 -4.08 19.14 -4.45
CA MET A 190 -2.77 19.33 -5.10
C MET A 190 -2.98 20.11 -6.39
N GLY A 191 -2.26 21.22 -6.54
CA GLY A 191 -2.50 22.15 -7.64
C GLY A 191 -3.97 22.58 -7.69
N ASP A 192 -4.58 22.50 -8.87
CA ASP A 192 -5.98 22.88 -9.08
C ASP A 192 -6.98 21.72 -8.90
N TRP A 193 -6.56 20.60 -8.34
CA TRP A 193 -7.38 19.42 -8.19
C TRP A 193 -7.59 19.03 -6.73
N TRP A 194 -8.80 18.67 -6.39
CA TRP A 194 -9.20 17.95 -5.18
C TRP A 194 -9.14 16.45 -5.42
N TYR A 195 -8.68 15.72 -4.43
CA TYR A 195 -8.58 14.26 -4.45
C TYR A 195 -9.28 13.66 -3.25
N LEU A 196 -10.24 12.78 -3.51
CA LEU A 196 -10.90 11.96 -2.52
C LEU A 196 -10.30 10.56 -2.59
N VAL A 197 -9.66 10.14 -1.52
CA VAL A 197 -9.09 8.78 -1.36
C VAL A 197 -10.02 7.97 -0.49
N TYR A 198 -10.18 6.69 -0.78
CA TYR A 198 -10.89 5.74 0.05
C TYR A 198 -10.48 4.32 -0.27
N SER A 199 -10.68 3.38 0.67
CA SER A 199 -10.45 1.95 0.47
C SER A 199 -11.75 1.18 0.40
N ASN A 200 -11.78 0.09 -0.37
CA ASN A 200 -12.95 -0.79 -0.44
C ASN A 200 -12.51 -2.24 -0.60
N TYR A 201 -13.16 -3.14 0.13
CA TYR A 201 -12.82 -4.56 0.17
C TYR A 201 -13.83 -5.46 -0.56
N THR A 202 -14.98 -4.94 -1.00
CA THR A 202 -16.10 -5.77 -1.48
C THR A 202 -16.02 -6.13 -2.95
N ASP A 203 -15.69 -5.19 -3.82
CA ASP A 203 -15.63 -5.44 -5.26
C ASP A 203 -14.19 -5.64 -5.75
N ARG A 204 -13.28 -4.81 -5.25
CA ARG A 204 -11.84 -4.92 -5.50
C ARG A 204 -11.09 -4.41 -4.27
N PHE A 205 -10.34 -5.26 -3.62
CA PHE A 205 -9.58 -4.88 -2.42
C PHE A 205 -8.44 -3.94 -2.81
N ALA A 206 -8.64 -2.65 -2.61
CA ALA A 206 -7.67 -1.62 -2.98
C ALA A 206 -7.97 -0.26 -2.35
N THR A 207 -6.98 0.63 -2.34
CA THR A 207 -7.13 2.05 -2.05
C THR A 207 -7.30 2.82 -3.36
N PHE A 208 -8.44 3.49 -3.49
CA PHE A 208 -8.88 4.22 -4.68
C PHE A 208 -8.69 5.71 -4.51
N TYR A 209 -8.69 6.44 -5.63
CA TYR A 209 -8.88 7.89 -5.60
C TYR A 209 -9.88 8.35 -6.65
N ARG A 210 -10.46 9.50 -6.37
CA ARG A 210 -11.29 10.29 -7.30
C ARG A 210 -10.73 11.69 -7.35
N MET A 211 -10.99 12.41 -8.44
CA MET A 211 -10.46 13.75 -8.64
C MET A 211 -11.56 14.71 -9.08
N SER A 212 -11.47 15.97 -8.68
CA SER A 212 -12.41 17.02 -9.03
C SER A 212 -11.77 18.39 -9.05
N ARG A 213 -12.33 19.33 -9.82
CA ARG A 213 -11.94 20.74 -9.78
C ARG A 213 -12.64 21.51 -8.65
N SER A 214 -13.63 20.89 -8.02
CA SER A 214 -14.40 21.48 -6.93
C SER A 214 -14.52 20.50 -5.77
N LEU A 215 -14.46 21.01 -4.54
CA LEU A 215 -14.65 20.21 -3.32
C LEU A 215 -16.02 19.49 -3.31
N ASN A 216 -17.03 20.09 -3.94
CA ASN A 216 -18.37 19.54 -4.06
C ASN A 216 -18.56 18.60 -5.28
N GLY A 217 -17.48 18.25 -5.99
CA GLY A 217 -17.56 17.43 -7.19
C GLY A 217 -17.88 18.23 -8.46
N PRO A 218 -18.27 17.59 -9.58
CA PRO A 218 -18.39 16.15 -9.70
C PRO A 218 -17.06 15.41 -9.58
N TRP A 219 -17.08 14.23 -8.95
CA TRP A 219 -15.90 13.39 -8.75
C TRP A 219 -15.64 12.51 -9.96
N ILE A 220 -14.50 12.69 -10.60
CA ILE A 220 -14.09 11.97 -11.81
C ILE A 220 -13.31 10.72 -11.40
N THR A 221 -13.62 9.60 -12.05
CA THR A 221 -12.83 8.36 -11.95
C THR A 221 -11.76 8.37 -13.03
N PRO A 222 -10.46 8.41 -12.70
CA PRO A 222 -9.40 8.31 -13.70
C PRO A 222 -9.29 6.89 -14.26
N LYS A 223 -8.60 6.74 -15.40
CA LYS A 223 -8.41 5.44 -16.07
C LYS A 223 -7.71 4.42 -15.14
N VAL A 224 -6.71 4.86 -14.38
CA VAL A 224 -6.07 4.10 -13.30
C VAL A 224 -6.42 4.82 -12.01
N ASP A 225 -7.30 4.23 -11.23
CA ASP A 225 -7.97 4.86 -10.10
C ASP A 225 -7.49 4.34 -8.74
N THR A 226 -6.39 3.59 -8.72
CA THR A 226 -5.76 3.06 -7.51
C THR A 226 -4.26 3.37 -7.51
N PHE A 227 -3.68 3.47 -6.32
CA PHE A 227 -2.25 3.76 -6.15
C PHE A 227 -1.39 2.51 -6.29
N ASP A 228 -1.90 1.39 -5.77
CA ASP A 228 -1.23 0.10 -5.72
C ASP A 228 -2.26 -1.03 -5.99
N GLY A 229 -1.84 -2.28 -5.86
CA GLY A 229 -2.66 -3.48 -6.00
C GLY A 229 -3.37 -3.88 -4.71
N ARG A 230 -3.74 -5.17 -4.65
CA ARG A 230 -4.46 -5.76 -3.51
C ARG A 230 -3.67 -5.75 -2.20
N ALA A 231 -2.35 -5.84 -2.27
CA ALA A 231 -1.51 -5.95 -1.08
C ALA A 231 -1.08 -4.59 -0.49
N PHE A 232 -1.91 -3.56 -0.69
CA PHE A 232 -1.77 -2.24 -0.08
C PHE A 232 -3.15 -1.68 0.24
N TYR A 233 -3.43 -1.37 1.51
CA TYR A 233 -4.78 -1.05 1.94
C TYR A 233 -4.86 0.02 3.02
N ALA A 234 -6.09 0.56 3.20
CA ALA A 234 -6.50 1.54 4.22
C ALA A 234 -5.63 2.79 4.26
N ALA A 235 -5.14 3.22 3.08
CA ALA A 235 -4.15 4.27 3.03
C ALA A 235 -4.76 5.66 3.21
N LYS A 236 -4.07 6.48 4.00
CA LYS A 236 -4.30 7.92 4.19
C LYS A 236 -3.04 8.70 3.90
N SER A 237 -3.17 9.99 3.61
CA SER A 237 -2.04 10.81 3.19
C SER A 237 -1.81 12.03 4.07
N VAL A 238 -0.56 12.49 4.11
CA VAL A 238 -0.20 13.80 4.66
C VAL A 238 0.93 14.43 3.85
N SER A 239 0.99 15.76 3.84
CA SER A 239 2.05 16.53 3.18
C SER A 239 3.02 17.10 4.22
N ASP A 240 4.31 17.14 3.85
CA ASP A 240 5.35 17.89 4.58
C ASP A 240 5.46 19.35 4.13
N GLY A 241 4.51 19.80 3.29
CA GLY A 241 4.50 21.14 2.69
C GLY A 241 5.23 21.22 1.33
N ARG A 242 5.94 20.14 0.92
CA ARG A 242 6.61 20.01 -0.39
C ARG A 242 6.08 18.83 -1.16
N ASN A 243 6.13 17.67 -0.54
CA ASN A 243 5.68 16.41 -1.09
C ASN A 243 4.46 15.90 -0.31
N ARG A 244 3.71 15.00 -0.89
CA ARG A 244 2.63 14.28 -0.22
C ARG A 244 2.94 12.79 -0.22
N TYR A 245 2.75 12.19 0.93
CA TYR A 245 3.02 10.77 1.14
C TYR A 245 1.73 10.05 1.52
N LEU A 246 1.60 8.83 1.01
CA LEU A 246 0.48 7.93 1.25
C LEU A 246 0.97 6.79 2.14
N PHE A 247 0.27 6.55 3.24
CA PHE A 247 0.62 5.57 4.27
C PHE A 247 -0.46 4.50 4.32
N GLY A 248 -0.10 3.29 4.00
CA GLY A 248 -0.96 2.12 4.07
C GLY A 248 -0.23 0.94 4.69
N TRP A 249 -0.87 -0.19 4.73
CA TRP A 249 -0.23 -1.42 5.21
C TRP A 249 -0.24 -2.50 4.13
N ASN A 250 0.89 -3.19 4.02
CA ASN A 250 1.03 -4.39 3.20
C ASN A 250 0.53 -5.58 4.04
N PRO A 251 -0.64 -6.18 3.70
CA PRO A 251 -1.25 -7.23 4.48
C PRO A 251 -0.36 -8.46 4.59
N THR A 252 -0.49 -9.16 5.68
CA THR A 252 0.01 -10.53 5.78
C THR A 252 -0.96 -11.52 5.16
N LYS A 253 -0.51 -12.74 4.95
CA LYS A 253 -1.36 -13.86 4.58
C LYS A 253 -1.46 -14.87 5.71
N ASN A 254 -2.59 -15.53 5.83
CA ASN A 254 -2.87 -16.49 6.86
C ASN A 254 -3.78 -17.61 6.31
N ASP A 255 -3.63 -18.80 6.80
CA ASP A 255 -4.43 -19.99 6.51
C ASP A 255 -5.93 -19.82 6.91
N ASP A 256 -6.26 -18.85 7.72
CA ASP A 256 -7.62 -18.59 8.18
C ASP A 256 -8.31 -17.52 7.33
N LEU A 257 -9.34 -17.93 6.61
CA LEU A 257 -10.18 -17.09 5.75
C LEU A 257 -10.74 -15.83 6.45
N PHE A 258 -10.79 -15.82 7.77
CA PHE A 258 -11.38 -14.74 8.58
C PHE A 258 -10.39 -14.11 9.57
N GLY A 259 -9.11 -14.48 9.56
CA GLY A 259 -8.10 -13.91 10.44
C GLY A 259 -8.26 -14.32 11.92
N TRP A 260 -9.01 -15.34 12.21
CA TRP A 260 -9.29 -15.80 13.58
C TRP A 260 -8.39 -16.91 14.09
N ASN A 261 -7.54 -17.47 13.23
CA ASN A 261 -6.63 -18.52 13.65
C ASN A 261 -5.35 -17.90 14.27
N PRO A 262 -5.24 -17.83 15.59
CA PRO A 262 -4.06 -17.31 16.25
C PRO A 262 -2.85 -18.25 16.14
N LEU A 263 -2.96 -19.37 15.42
CA LEU A 263 -2.01 -20.46 15.50
C LEU A 263 -0.96 -20.49 14.40
N LYS A 264 -0.74 -19.29 13.48
CA LYS A 264 0.55 -19.61 13.65
C LYS A 264 1.47 -20.16 12.65
N HIS A 265 1.08 -20.16 11.45
CA HIS A 265 2.08 -20.37 10.42
C HIS A 265 2.60 -19.02 9.95
N PRO A 266 3.90 -18.83 9.77
CA PRO A 266 4.33 -17.79 8.85
C PRO A 266 3.49 -17.97 7.60
N GLY A 267 2.86 -16.92 7.08
CA GLY A 267 1.97 -17.00 5.92
C GLY A 267 2.61 -17.76 4.79
N LYS A 268 1.79 -18.31 3.92
CA LYS A 268 2.23 -18.96 2.68
C LYS A 268 1.72 -18.19 1.47
N ASP A 269 2.35 -18.39 0.34
CA ASP A 269 2.03 -17.65 -0.87
C ASP A 269 0.59 -17.85 -1.33
N TYR A 270 -0.01 -19.00 -1.07
CA TYR A 270 -1.39 -19.33 -1.43
C TYR A 270 -2.41 -19.13 -0.29
N ASP A 271 -1.97 -18.65 0.88
CA ASP A 271 -2.87 -18.29 1.97
C ASP A 271 -3.68 -17.03 1.63
N THR A 272 -4.74 -16.79 2.37
CA THR A 272 -5.60 -15.63 2.18
C THR A 272 -5.00 -14.37 2.84
N TRP A 273 -5.25 -13.23 2.24
CA TRP A 273 -4.88 -11.94 2.78
C TRP A 273 -5.63 -11.64 4.08
N ASP A 274 -4.90 -11.20 5.08
CA ASP A 274 -5.40 -10.87 6.41
C ASP A 274 -5.40 -9.34 6.63
N TRP A 275 -6.02 -8.86 7.70
CA TRP A 275 -6.01 -7.45 8.07
C TRP A 275 -4.70 -7.05 8.74
N GLY A 276 -4.16 -5.87 8.37
CA GLY A 276 -2.92 -5.33 8.93
C GLY A 276 -1.67 -6.04 8.41
N GLY A 277 -0.52 -5.43 8.66
CA GLY A 277 0.76 -5.94 8.19
C GLY A 277 1.91 -5.01 8.52
N ASN A 278 2.77 -4.76 7.54
CA ASN A 278 3.86 -3.79 7.65
C ASN A 278 3.44 -2.44 7.06
N LEU A 279 3.89 -1.37 7.64
CA LEU A 279 3.75 -0.03 7.08
C LEU A 279 4.45 0.05 5.72
N VAL A 280 3.75 0.57 4.72
CA VAL A 280 4.30 0.94 3.41
C VAL A 280 4.01 2.40 3.14
N VAL A 281 5.00 3.10 2.60
CA VAL A 281 4.92 4.52 2.28
C VAL A 281 5.19 4.73 0.81
N HIS A 282 4.26 5.40 0.11
CA HIS A 282 4.45 5.88 -1.26
C HIS A 282 4.50 7.40 -1.30
N GLU A 283 5.34 7.97 -2.14
CA GLU A 283 5.27 9.39 -2.49
C GLU A 283 4.30 9.59 -3.66
N ILE A 284 3.33 10.49 -3.49
CA ILE A 284 2.33 10.81 -4.52
C ILE A 284 2.91 11.82 -5.49
N ILE A 285 2.78 11.53 -6.78
CA ILE A 285 3.17 12.41 -7.88
C ILE A 285 1.92 12.81 -8.67
N GLN A 286 1.72 14.12 -8.86
CA GLN A 286 0.65 14.61 -9.74
C GLN A 286 1.19 14.76 -11.17
N ARG A 287 0.50 14.13 -12.13
CA ARG A 287 0.80 14.29 -13.55
C ARG A 287 0.19 15.60 -14.11
N PRO A 288 0.64 16.08 -15.27
CA PRO A 288 0.13 17.32 -15.87
C PRO A 288 -1.38 17.34 -16.14
N ASP A 289 -1.99 16.17 -16.34
CA ASP A 289 -3.44 16.02 -16.53
C ASP A 289 -4.23 15.96 -15.22
N GLY A 290 -3.54 16.02 -14.09
CA GLY A 290 -4.10 15.92 -12.75
C GLY A 290 -4.21 14.48 -12.23
N THR A 291 -3.96 13.45 -13.03
CA THR A 291 -3.94 12.08 -12.52
C THR A 291 -2.76 11.84 -11.58
N LEU A 292 -2.92 10.90 -10.65
CA LEU A 292 -1.89 10.59 -9.67
C LEU A 292 -1.07 9.37 -10.07
N ALA A 293 0.18 9.41 -9.70
CA ALA A 293 1.16 8.33 -9.75
C ALA A 293 1.78 8.14 -8.37
N VAL A 294 2.53 7.07 -8.19
CA VAL A 294 3.30 6.83 -6.97
C VAL A 294 4.70 6.38 -7.28
N LYS A 295 5.63 6.82 -6.45
CA LYS A 295 7.03 6.35 -6.44
C LYS A 295 7.45 6.01 -5.01
N VAL A 296 8.59 5.33 -4.90
CA VAL A 296 9.27 5.17 -3.61
C VAL A 296 9.74 6.54 -3.10
N PRO A 297 9.66 6.84 -1.78
CA PRO A 297 10.26 8.05 -1.22
C PRO A 297 11.77 8.10 -1.49
N ASP A 298 12.27 9.29 -1.84
CA ASP A 298 13.68 9.47 -2.22
C ASP A 298 14.67 9.04 -1.12
N SER A 299 14.31 9.25 0.14
CA SER A 299 15.11 8.82 1.31
C SER A 299 15.25 7.30 1.39
N VAL A 300 14.16 6.57 1.13
CA VAL A 300 14.18 5.10 1.10
C VAL A 300 15.04 4.60 -0.05
N ASN A 301 14.86 5.14 -1.26
CA ASN A 301 15.67 4.76 -2.42
C ASN A 301 17.17 5.03 -2.17
N ALA A 302 17.52 6.18 -1.61
CA ALA A 302 18.91 6.57 -1.34
C ALA A 302 19.58 5.77 -0.22
N ALA A 303 18.81 5.12 0.64
CA ALA A 303 19.36 4.30 1.73
C ALA A 303 20.05 3.02 1.22
N PHE A 304 19.62 2.51 0.07
CA PHE A 304 20.25 1.37 -0.60
C PHE A 304 21.35 1.88 -1.54
N ALA A 305 22.58 1.91 -1.08
CA ALA A 305 23.70 2.55 -1.77
C ALA A 305 24.99 1.72 -1.80
N VAL A 306 24.95 0.47 -1.35
CA VAL A 306 26.10 -0.44 -1.39
C VAL A 306 25.85 -1.47 -2.47
N GLU A 307 26.46 -1.26 -3.64
CA GLU A 307 26.33 -2.17 -4.78
C GLU A 307 26.97 -3.52 -4.46
N GLN A 308 26.25 -4.60 -4.79
CA GLN A 308 26.72 -5.97 -4.62
C GLN A 308 27.32 -6.48 -5.93
N PRO A 309 28.32 -7.37 -5.88
CA PRO A 309 28.79 -8.06 -7.07
C PRO A 309 27.64 -8.78 -7.79
N LEU A 310 27.65 -8.74 -9.12
CA LEU A 310 26.62 -9.36 -9.93
C LEU A 310 27.23 -9.99 -11.18
N HIS A 311 27.13 -11.33 -11.29
CA HIS A 311 27.55 -12.07 -12.47
C HIS A 311 26.35 -12.85 -13.03
N VAL A 312 25.95 -12.55 -14.26
CA VAL A 312 24.75 -13.10 -14.90
C VAL A 312 25.16 -14.10 -15.96
N ASP A 313 24.69 -15.34 -15.82
CA ASP A 313 24.93 -16.43 -16.76
C ASP A 313 23.62 -16.80 -17.49
N GLY A 314 23.68 -16.93 -18.83
CA GLY A 314 22.55 -17.44 -19.61
C GLY A 314 22.29 -18.93 -19.36
N ILE A 315 21.05 -19.27 -19.03
CA ILE A 315 20.61 -20.65 -18.77
C ILE A 315 19.92 -21.22 -20.00
N THR A 316 18.94 -20.48 -20.55
CA THR A 316 18.23 -20.85 -21.78
C THR A 316 18.11 -19.63 -22.70
N GLY A 317 18.05 -19.87 -24.01
CA GLY A 317 17.99 -18.81 -25.01
C GLY A 317 19.38 -18.27 -25.39
N THR A 318 19.38 -17.21 -26.17
CA THR A 318 20.62 -16.56 -26.64
C THR A 318 20.83 -15.24 -25.88
N TRP A 319 21.86 -15.21 -25.06
CA TRP A 319 22.23 -14.05 -24.26
C TRP A 319 23.56 -13.48 -24.71
N THR A 320 23.64 -12.15 -24.78
CA THR A 320 24.88 -11.41 -25.00
C THR A 320 24.99 -10.29 -23.99
N SER A 321 26.19 -10.06 -23.46
CA SER A 321 26.45 -9.00 -22.48
C SER A 321 27.51 -8.07 -23.04
N SER A 322 27.22 -6.78 -23.07
CA SER A 322 28.14 -5.72 -23.48
C SER A 322 28.93 -5.15 -22.31
N ALA A 323 28.36 -5.25 -21.11
CA ALA A 323 28.95 -4.90 -19.81
C ALA A 323 28.37 -5.82 -18.73
N LEU A 324 28.89 -5.72 -17.50
CA LEU A 324 28.41 -6.54 -16.37
C LEU A 324 26.93 -6.26 -16.02
N ASP A 325 26.48 -5.04 -16.28
CA ASP A 325 25.13 -4.58 -15.99
C ASP A 325 24.26 -4.38 -17.26
N GLU A 326 24.75 -4.86 -18.43
CA GLU A 326 24.01 -4.77 -19.69
C GLU A 326 23.89 -6.13 -20.38
N HIS A 327 22.65 -6.59 -20.58
CA HIS A 327 22.33 -7.88 -21.15
C HIS A 327 21.26 -7.76 -22.23
N VAL A 328 21.43 -8.54 -23.32
CA VAL A 328 20.47 -8.62 -24.42
C VAL A 328 20.05 -10.09 -24.59
N CYS A 329 18.76 -10.30 -24.71
CA CYS A 329 18.19 -11.61 -25.00
C CYS A 329 17.35 -11.59 -26.26
N GLU A 330 17.59 -12.56 -27.13
CA GLU A 330 16.77 -12.85 -28.31
C GLU A 330 16.15 -14.22 -28.20
N SER A 331 14.82 -14.27 -28.07
CA SER A 331 14.06 -15.52 -27.97
C SER A 331 12.65 -15.39 -28.54
N PRO A 332 12.52 -15.17 -29.86
CA PRO A 332 11.25 -14.79 -30.49
C PRO A 332 10.14 -15.84 -30.36
N TYR A 333 10.48 -17.10 -30.08
CA TYR A 333 9.52 -18.20 -30.09
C TYR A 333 9.52 -19.04 -28.81
N ALA A 334 10.35 -18.69 -27.84
CA ALA A 334 10.53 -19.49 -26.63
C ALA A 334 10.67 -18.61 -25.37
N PHE A 335 10.74 -19.26 -24.23
CA PHE A 335 11.17 -18.68 -22.98
C PHE A 335 12.69 -18.74 -22.88
N ALA A 336 13.30 -17.66 -22.51
CA ALA A 336 14.73 -17.56 -22.25
C ALA A 336 14.97 -16.95 -20.86
N ALA A 337 15.96 -17.47 -20.17
CA ALA A 337 16.31 -17.03 -18.83
C ALA A 337 17.83 -17.01 -18.61
N SER A 338 18.24 -16.13 -17.74
CA SER A 338 19.58 -16.07 -17.14
C SER A 338 19.46 -16.02 -15.63
N LEU A 339 20.50 -16.42 -14.91
CA LEU A 339 20.56 -16.35 -13.45
C LEU A 339 21.87 -15.69 -13.02
N THR A 340 21.84 -15.00 -11.90
CA THR A 340 23.05 -14.54 -11.22
C THR A 340 23.81 -15.73 -10.59
N GLN A 341 25.11 -15.60 -10.44
CA GLN A 341 25.89 -16.55 -9.65
C GLN A 341 25.60 -16.37 -8.16
N GLU A 342 25.41 -15.12 -7.74
CA GLU A 342 25.15 -14.70 -6.36
C GLU A 342 23.67 -14.84 -6.02
N GLU A 343 23.37 -15.16 -4.75
CA GLU A 343 22.02 -15.09 -4.19
C GLU A 343 21.64 -13.65 -3.86
N LEU A 344 20.35 -13.36 -3.93
CA LEU A 344 19.81 -12.08 -3.45
C LEU A 344 19.94 -11.99 -1.93
N PRO A 345 20.44 -10.86 -1.39
CA PRO A 345 20.38 -10.59 0.04
C PRO A 345 18.93 -10.53 0.55
N ASP A 346 18.71 -10.93 1.81
CA ASP A 346 17.39 -10.90 2.44
C ASP A 346 16.79 -9.48 2.46
N ARG A 347 17.65 -8.46 2.50
CA ARG A 347 17.29 -7.05 2.39
C ARG A 347 18.10 -6.39 1.30
N CYS A 348 17.46 -6.07 0.19
CA CYS A 348 18.12 -5.45 -0.95
C CYS A 348 17.17 -4.62 -1.80
N LYS A 349 17.77 -3.81 -2.66
CA LYS A 349 17.11 -3.17 -3.80
C LYS A 349 17.65 -3.78 -5.08
N VAL A 350 16.77 -4.21 -5.97
CA VAL A 350 17.08 -4.55 -7.36
C VAL A 350 16.65 -3.38 -8.23
N SER A 351 17.53 -2.88 -9.08
CA SER A 351 17.25 -1.81 -10.03
C SER A 351 17.71 -2.19 -11.42
N LEU A 352 16.89 -1.87 -12.43
CA LEU A 352 17.24 -2.07 -13.83
C LEU A 352 16.31 -1.29 -14.76
N ASP A 353 16.77 -1.11 -15.98
CA ASP A 353 15.98 -0.61 -17.11
C ASP A 353 15.71 -1.74 -18.10
N ILE A 354 14.47 -1.95 -18.51
CA ILE A 354 14.05 -2.96 -19.48
C ILE A 354 13.51 -2.28 -20.73
N ARG A 355 14.04 -2.68 -21.90
CA ARG A 355 13.51 -2.32 -23.21
C ARG A 355 13.17 -3.58 -23.98
N PHE A 356 12.04 -3.63 -24.62
CA PHE A 356 11.56 -4.79 -25.38
C PHE A 356 11.04 -4.37 -26.75
N SER A 357 11.01 -5.33 -27.69
CA SER A 357 10.42 -5.12 -29.01
C SER A 357 8.89 -5.14 -28.96
N GLY A 358 8.24 -4.57 -29.98
CA GLY A 358 6.78 -4.51 -30.08
C GLY A 358 6.09 -5.90 -30.16
N LEU A 359 6.82 -6.98 -30.36
CA LEU A 359 6.27 -8.34 -30.43
C LEU A 359 6.49 -9.13 -29.14
N THR A 360 7.27 -8.63 -28.19
CA THR A 360 7.57 -9.32 -26.94
C THR A 360 6.28 -9.55 -26.13
N GLN A 361 6.06 -10.79 -25.69
CA GLN A 361 4.90 -11.14 -24.87
C GLN A 361 5.13 -10.81 -23.38
N GLY A 362 6.35 -11.03 -22.90
CA GLY A 362 6.73 -10.70 -21.54
C GLY A 362 8.24 -10.58 -21.38
N ALA A 363 8.68 -9.68 -20.53
CA ALA A 363 10.06 -9.58 -20.07
C ALA A 363 10.09 -9.09 -18.63
N GLY A 364 11.09 -9.47 -17.87
CA GLY A 364 11.19 -9.07 -16.48
C GLY A 364 12.24 -9.80 -15.70
N VAL A 365 11.99 -9.92 -14.38
CA VAL A 365 12.92 -10.54 -13.46
C VAL A 365 12.28 -11.70 -12.69
N MET A 366 13.12 -12.65 -12.32
CA MET A 366 12.82 -13.70 -11.35
C MET A 366 13.54 -13.37 -10.05
N LEU A 367 12.81 -13.36 -8.95
CA LEU A 367 13.34 -13.11 -7.61
C LEU A 367 13.43 -14.42 -6.86
N ARG A 368 14.51 -14.61 -6.12
CA ARG A 368 14.79 -15.82 -5.35
C ARG A 368 14.70 -17.10 -6.19
N ALA A 369 15.17 -17.03 -7.43
CA ALA A 369 15.09 -18.14 -8.38
C ALA A 369 16.01 -19.28 -7.97
N GLY A 370 15.46 -20.52 -8.05
CA GLY A 370 16.21 -21.76 -8.00
C GLY A 370 16.82 -22.12 -9.38
N GLU A 371 17.71 -23.10 -9.40
CA GLU A 371 18.39 -23.55 -10.63
C GLU A 371 17.42 -24.11 -11.69
N GLY A 372 16.26 -24.61 -11.28
CA GLY A 372 15.22 -25.15 -12.15
C GLY A 372 14.33 -24.11 -12.82
N LEU A 373 14.44 -22.83 -12.43
CA LEU A 373 13.66 -21.67 -12.89
C LEU A 373 12.17 -21.68 -12.52
N ASP A 374 11.58 -22.83 -12.17
CA ASP A 374 10.17 -22.92 -11.78
C ASP A 374 9.91 -22.40 -10.37
N ASP A 375 10.88 -22.54 -9.49
CA ASP A 375 10.89 -22.03 -8.14
C ASP A 375 11.40 -20.59 -8.15
N ALA A 376 10.52 -19.64 -8.42
CA ALA A 376 10.82 -18.21 -8.43
C ALA A 376 9.57 -17.36 -8.30
N TYR A 377 9.74 -16.13 -7.83
CA TYR A 377 8.74 -15.07 -7.97
C TYR A 377 9.01 -14.30 -9.25
N TYR A 378 7.98 -14.09 -10.05
CA TYR A 378 8.11 -13.43 -11.35
C TYR A 378 7.51 -12.03 -11.31
N VAL A 379 8.31 -11.03 -11.68
CA VAL A 379 7.84 -9.67 -12.00
C VAL A 379 7.91 -9.53 -13.51
N THR A 380 6.75 -9.45 -14.15
CA THR A 380 6.64 -9.48 -15.62
C THR A 380 6.04 -8.19 -16.15
N LEU A 381 6.73 -7.52 -17.05
CA LEU A 381 6.16 -6.50 -17.94
C LEU A 381 5.54 -7.19 -19.14
N GLU A 382 4.23 -7.03 -19.34
CA GLU A 382 3.46 -7.62 -20.44
C GLU A 382 3.02 -6.52 -21.43
N PRO A 383 3.84 -6.16 -22.44
CA PRO A 383 3.56 -5.05 -23.35
C PRO A 383 2.24 -5.19 -24.11
N GLN A 384 1.94 -6.41 -24.55
CA GLN A 384 0.72 -6.69 -25.32
C GLN A 384 -0.58 -6.48 -24.51
N ARG A 385 -0.46 -6.43 -23.19
CA ARG A 385 -1.58 -6.26 -22.26
C ARG A 385 -1.52 -4.95 -21.48
N ASN A 386 -0.47 -4.16 -21.67
CA ASN A 386 -0.21 -2.92 -20.92
C ASN A 386 -0.39 -3.10 -19.42
N ARG A 387 0.35 -4.07 -18.86
CA ARG A 387 0.34 -4.33 -17.42
C ARG A 387 1.69 -4.85 -16.93
N VAL A 388 1.92 -4.65 -15.65
CA VAL A 388 2.93 -5.38 -14.88
C VAL A 388 2.22 -6.39 -13.99
N THR A 389 2.83 -7.55 -13.79
CA THR A 389 2.29 -8.63 -12.96
C THR A 389 3.33 -9.13 -11.97
N PHE A 390 2.85 -9.59 -10.82
CA PHE A 390 3.62 -10.36 -9.86
C PHE A 390 2.98 -11.74 -9.71
N ARG A 391 3.81 -12.79 -9.74
CA ARG A 391 3.39 -14.18 -9.63
C ARG A 391 4.32 -14.93 -8.69
N GLY A 392 3.74 -15.73 -7.80
CA GLY A 392 4.48 -16.66 -6.95
C GLY A 392 5.01 -17.90 -7.72
N PRO A 393 5.72 -18.80 -7.03
CA PRO A 393 6.23 -20.03 -7.59
C PRO A 393 5.10 -20.93 -8.08
N ILE A 394 5.38 -21.72 -9.11
CA ILE A 394 4.45 -22.73 -9.62
C ILE A 394 4.58 -23.96 -8.73
N MET A 395 3.64 -24.15 -7.82
CA MET A 395 3.58 -25.34 -6.99
C MET A 395 2.90 -26.48 -7.73
N GLN A 396 3.61 -27.59 -7.93
CA GLN A 396 3.02 -28.85 -8.42
C GLN A 396 2.79 -29.76 -7.23
N SER A 397 1.57 -30.31 -7.07
CA SER A 397 1.33 -31.32 -6.04
C SER A 397 2.01 -32.63 -6.42
N GLU A 398 2.64 -33.30 -5.45
CA GLU A 398 3.28 -34.61 -5.63
C GLU A 398 2.29 -35.71 -6.11
N GLU A 399 0.99 -35.52 -5.92
CA GLU A 399 -0.07 -36.46 -6.31
C GLU A 399 -0.61 -36.26 -7.74
N GLY A 400 0.10 -35.54 -8.57
CA GLY A 400 -0.16 -35.43 -10.00
C GLY A 400 -1.46 -34.74 -10.38
N GLY A 401 -1.49 -33.46 -10.56
CA GLY A 401 -2.51 -32.80 -11.34
C GLY A 401 -3.16 -31.55 -10.76
N LYS A 402 -2.74 -31.02 -9.63
CA LYS A 402 -3.21 -29.71 -9.17
C LYS A 402 -2.06 -28.72 -9.16
N THR A 403 -2.14 -27.74 -10.03
CA THR A 403 -1.23 -26.59 -10.06
C THR A 403 -1.79 -25.49 -9.18
N PHE A 404 -1.02 -25.02 -8.23
CA PHE A 404 -1.32 -23.88 -7.39
C PHE A 404 -0.09 -22.98 -7.29
N PRO A 405 -0.22 -21.70 -7.08
CA PRO A 405 -1.39 -20.86 -7.27
C PRO A 405 -1.67 -20.62 -8.75
N TYR A 406 -2.81 -20.08 -9.00
CA TYR A 406 -3.23 -19.74 -10.34
C TYR A 406 -2.51 -18.50 -10.85
N GLU A 407 -1.81 -18.61 -11.94
CA GLU A 407 -1.37 -17.56 -12.85
C GLU A 407 -0.82 -16.27 -12.19
N VAL A 408 -1.60 -15.19 -12.22
CA VAL A 408 -1.22 -13.86 -11.76
C VAL A 408 -1.82 -13.60 -10.40
N GLU A 409 -0.98 -13.34 -9.41
CA GLU A 409 -1.45 -13.01 -8.08
C GLU A 409 -1.83 -11.53 -7.98
N LEU A 410 -0.94 -10.66 -8.47
CA LEU A 410 -1.10 -9.21 -8.42
C LEU A 410 -0.80 -8.61 -9.80
N GLU A 411 -1.54 -7.58 -10.17
CA GLU A 411 -1.32 -6.87 -11.42
C GLU A 411 -1.63 -5.38 -11.31
N ARG A 412 -0.97 -4.59 -12.16
CA ARG A 412 -1.24 -3.17 -12.32
C ARG A 412 -1.26 -2.79 -13.79
N PRO A 413 -2.25 -2.00 -14.23
CA PRO A 413 -2.22 -1.39 -15.55
C PRO A 413 -1.10 -0.34 -15.63
N ILE A 414 -0.34 -0.40 -16.69
CA ILE A 414 0.70 0.58 -17.02
C ILE A 414 0.90 0.61 -18.53
N GLU A 415 1.14 1.79 -19.10
CA GLU A 415 1.47 1.90 -20.51
C GLU A 415 2.92 1.45 -20.75
N LEU A 416 3.08 0.38 -21.52
CA LEU A 416 4.37 -0.21 -21.82
C LEU A 416 4.69 -0.02 -23.31
N LEU A 417 5.35 1.09 -23.63
CA LEU A 417 5.74 1.43 -25.00
C LEU A 417 6.94 0.61 -25.44
N PRO A 418 6.88 -0.09 -26.59
CA PRO A 418 8.02 -0.80 -27.13
C PRO A 418 9.16 0.17 -27.50
N ASP A 419 10.37 -0.35 -27.52
CA ASP A 419 11.60 0.40 -27.86
C ASP A 419 11.95 1.57 -26.92
N ARG A 420 11.25 1.70 -25.79
CA ARG A 420 11.59 2.58 -24.67
C ARG A 420 12.09 1.77 -23.50
N TYR A 421 12.99 2.36 -22.71
CA TYR A 421 13.38 1.79 -21.43
C TYR A 421 12.33 2.08 -20.39
N HIS A 422 12.00 1.04 -19.63
CA HIS A 422 11.12 1.09 -18.47
C HIS A 422 11.96 0.79 -17.23
N GLU A 423 12.00 1.76 -16.32
CA GLU A 423 12.68 1.62 -15.04
C GLU A 423 11.90 0.64 -14.14
N LEU A 424 12.60 -0.29 -13.53
CA LEU A 424 12.07 -1.22 -12.54
C LEU A 424 12.91 -1.13 -11.27
N LEU A 425 12.28 -0.77 -10.17
CA LEU A 425 12.87 -0.78 -8.83
C LEU A 425 12.11 -1.77 -7.96
N ILE A 426 12.83 -2.66 -7.29
CA ILE A 426 12.25 -3.68 -6.42
C ILE A 426 12.96 -3.64 -5.08
N PHE A 427 12.21 -3.45 -4.00
CA PHE A 427 12.71 -3.47 -2.63
C PHE A 427 12.26 -4.74 -1.96
N ILE A 428 13.21 -5.48 -1.41
CA ILE A 428 12.96 -6.73 -0.68
C ILE A 428 13.40 -6.55 0.77
N ASP A 429 12.54 -6.94 1.71
CA ASP A 429 12.87 -7.01 3.13
C ASP A 429 12.13 -8.20 3.78
N GLY A 430 12.84 -9.30 3.97
CA GLY A 430 12.22 -10.56 4.40
C GLY A 430 11.14 -11.02 3.41
N SER A 431 9.90 -11.14 3.87
CA SER A 431 8.78 -11.53 2.99
C SER A 431 8.20 -10.38 2.16
N ILE A 432 8.59 -9.14 2.42
CA ILE A 432 8.02 -7.97 1.71
C ILE A 432 8.73 -7.78 0.38
N CYS A 433 7.95 -7.48 -0.64
CA CYS A 433 8.43 -7.11 -1.97
C CYS A 433 7.63 -5.90 -2.47
N GLU A 434 8.31 -4.76 -2.61
CA GLU A 434 7.72 -3.52 -3.12
C GLU A 434 8.31 -3.22 -4.50
N ILE A 435 7.46 -3.13 -5.50
CA ILE A 435 7.84 -3.01 -6.91
C ILE A 435 7.36 -1.68 -7.44
N TYR A 436 8.24 -0.89 -8.06
CA TYR A 436 7.91 0.38 -8.70
C TYR A 436 8.33 0.35 -10.16
N ILE A 437 7.47 0.85 -11.05
CA ILE A 437 7.74 0.95 -12.47
C ILE A 437 7.59 2.39 -12.92
N ASN A 438 8.63 2.95 -13.57
CA ASN A 438 8.69 4.32 -14.13
C ASN A 438 8.38 5.44 -13.12
N GLY A 439 8.39 5.19 -11.81
CA GLY A 439 7.85 6.13 -10.82
C GLY A 439 6.36 6.45 -11.04
N GLU A 440 5.60 5.52 -11.62
CA GLU A 440 4.20 5.72 -11.99
C GLU A 440 3.24 4.79 -11.26
N VAL A 441 3.61 3.53 -11.08
CA VAL A 441 2.81 2.51 -10.41
C VAL A 441 3.62 1.72 -9.41
N ALA A 442 2.95 1.24 -8.36
CA ALA A 442 3.51 0.34 -7.39
C ALA A 442 2.76 -1.00 -7.35
N ILE A 443 3.44 -2.05 -6.95
CA ILE A 443 2.88 -3.33 -6.52
C ILE A 443 3.53 -3.71 -5.21
N SER A 444 2.77 -3.65 -4.14
CA SER A 444 3.11 -4.30 -2.88
C SER A 444 2.81 -5.80 -2.98
N ALA A 445 3.72 -6.64 -2.52
CA ALA A 445 3.60 -8.09 -2.58
C ALA A 445 4.21 -8.78 -1.35
N ARG A 446 3.95 -10.07 -1.21
CA ARG A 446 4.57 -10.95 -0.21
C ARG A 446 5.20 -12.17 -0.88
N MET A 447 6.33 -12.61 -0.33
CA MET A 447 7.10 -13.77 -0.72
C MET A 447 7.37 -14.64 0.51
N TYR A 448 6.66 -15.74 0.66
CA TYR A 448 6.75 -16.58 1.86
C TYR A 448 7.45 -17.93 1.63
N ASP A 449 7.12 -18.61 0.52
CA ASP A 449 7.51 -20.01 0.34
C ASP A 449 8.97 -20.17 -0.11
N ILE A 450 9.52 -19.17 -0.81
CA ILE A 450 10.94 -19.14 -1.19
C ILE A 450 11.63 -18.02 -0.44
N GLU A 451 12.47 -18.39 0.51
CA GLU A 451 13.19 -17.43 1.35
C GLU A 451 14.49 -16.92 0.71
N ARG A 452 15.16 -17.77 -0.09
CA ARG A 452 16.48 -17.49 -0.70
C ARG A 452 16.50 -17.92 -2.16
N GLY A 453 17.40 -17.34 -2.93
CA GLY A 453 17.67 -17.69 -4.31
C GLY A 453 18.27 -16.53 -5.08
N LYS A 454 18.44 -16.72 -6.36
CA LYS A 454 19.17 -15.83 -7.27
C LYS A 454 18.25 -14.80 -7.93
N LEU A 455 18.84 -13.73 -8.45
CA LEU A 455 18.19 -12.87 -9.43
C LEU A 455 18.25 -13.54 -10.80
N GLY A 456 17.13 -13.58 -11.50
CA GLY A 456 17.08 -13.98 -12.90
C GLY A 456 16.54 -12.87 -13.78
N LEU A 457 17.00 -12.84 -15.03
CA LEU A 457 16.40 -12.04 -16.09
C LEU A 457 15.71 -12.99 -17.06
N PHE A 458 14.56 -12.62 -17.59
CA PHE A 458 13.86 -13.49 -18.55
C PHE A 458 13.15 -12.73 -19.65
N VAL A 459 12.95 -13.43 -20.77
CA VAL A 459 12.14 -12.99 -21.90
C VAL A 459 11.24 -14.15 -22.32
N SER A 460 9.97 -13.87 -22.53
CA SER A 460 9.00 -14.82 -23.05
C SER A 460 8.53 -14.37 -24.42
N GLN A 461 8.85 -15.15 -25.45
CA GLN A 461 8.42 -14.94 -26.83
C GLN A 461 8.69 -13.51 -27.32
N GLY A 462 9.97 -13.16 -27.47
CA GLY A 462 10.37 -11.83 -27.91
C GLY A 462 11.84 -11.53 -27.71
N ASN A 463 12.15 -10.26 -27.70
CA ASN A 463 13.49 -9.75 -27.47
C ASN A 463 13.44 -8.68 -26.39
N ALA A 464 14.43 -8.66 -25.54
CA ALA A 464 14.59 -7.60 -24.53
C ALA A 464 16.05 -7.23 -24.31
N GLN A 465 16.24 -6.01 -23.87
CA GLN A 465 17.51 -5.47 -23.44
C GLN A 465 17.35 -4.99 -21.98
N PHE A 466 18.27 -5.40 -21.13
CA PHE A 466 18.35 -5.04 -19.74
C PHE A 466 19.60 -4.20 -19.52
N LYS A 467 19.46 -3.07 -18.85
CA LYS A 467 20.57 -2.15 -18.53
C LYS A 467 20.54 -1.78 -17.07
N HIS A 468 21.69 -1.33 -16.56
CA HIS A 468 21.84 -0.87 -15.17
C HIS A 468 21.33 -1.89 -14.17
N VAL A 469 21.52 -3.18 -14.48
CA VAL A 469 21.12 -4.28 -13.60
C VAL A 469 22.00 -4.26 -12.35
N ARG A 470 21.40 -3.94 -11.21
CA ARG A 470 22.12 -3.79 -9.94
C ARG A 470 21.35 -4.41 -8.79
N VAL A 471 22.09 -4.90 -7.83
CA VAL A 471 21.61 -5.27 -6.50
C VAL A 471 22.33 -4.42 -5.49
N GLU A 472 21.61 -3.70 -4.66
CA GLU A 472 22.16 -2.77 -3.69
C GLU A 472 21.63 -3.09 -2.30
N THR A 473 22.49 -2.95 -1.28
CA THR A 473 22.16 -3.13 0.14
C THR A 473 22.32 -1.82 0.91
N VAL A 474 21.86 -1.82 2.14
CA VAL A 474 21.93 -0.66 3.05
C VAL A 474 23.31 -0.52 3.65
N ARG A 475 23.86 0.70 3.74
CA ARG A 475 25.12 0.95 4.44
C ARG A 475 25.04 0.55 5.90
N GLY A 476 25.96 -0.31 6.35
CA GLY A 476 26.12 -0.71 7.76
C GLY A 476 25.23 -1.87 8.21
N GLY A 477 24.55 -2.55 7.31
CA GLY A 477 23.97 -3.86 7.56
C GLY A 477 25.10 -4.89 7.57
N SER A 478 25.65 -5.24 8.72
CA SER A 478 26.43 -6.46 8.82
C SER A 478 25.46 -7.62 8.64
N ASP A 479 25.67 -8.42 7.62
CA ASP A 479 25.05 -9.74 7.50
C ASP A 479 25.33 -10.48 8.82
N VAL A 480 24.28 -10.65 9.62
CA VAL A 480 24.34 -11.60 10.73
C VAL A 480 24.17 -12.96 10.05
N ILE A 481 25.32 -13.61 9.82
CA ILE A 481 25.47 -14.98 9.37
C ILE A 481 24.77 -15.92 10.36
#